data_0bac258d34524604109951180a19f900
#
_entry.id   0bac258d34524604109951180a19f900
#
_cell.length_a   1.000
_cell.length_b   1.000
_cell.length_c   1.000
_cell.angle_alpha   90.00
_cell.angle_beta   90.00
_cell.angle_gamma   90.00
#
_symmetry.space_group_name_H-M   'P 1'
#
loop_
_entity.id
_entity.type
_entity.pdbx_description
1 polymer ?
#
loop_
_entity_poly.entity_id
_entity_poly.type
_entity_poly.pdbx_seq_one_letter_code
_entity_poly.pdbx_strand_id
1 'polypeptide(L)'
;MIDMKKIFVLLAIAAMMAGCSRDIDTESPQLPAEEVPAIVPGEAIVLFSDDMMGVIEGDLVAGNIVTKSSELNSLHELLGVTSMTRVFPDAGRFEARTRAEGLHRWYKVRYDSTIPATKASEGFHSVEGIEIVEPVRNIRITSIFDDPKLPQQWHYYNDGSLDKDHVAGADINVVPVWENYTTGNPDVIVAVVDGGIDYEHEDLAANYAGGFNFIRGTSKVVAHDHGTHVAGTIGAVNNNGKGVAGVAGGNAAAKQPGVKLLSCQIFEPNPDDPTRDFSADGAEAVKWGADHGAVISQNSWGYVYETDEEQAKATIPSHLKAAIDYFIKYAGMDENGKQEGPMAGGVVIFAAGNDSRPDDPVGKYEPVISVGAIDPGMTRAYYSNYGDWVDVCAPGTTILSTVPGSQYTTMSGTSMACPHVSGVAALIVSYFGGPGFTNEMLKERIVNSANCEIVPSRYKIGGLVDTYGAFVYGNDKAPAAVTDLLVSGRGNNIDLELTTTADEDGKPAYGYLAIYGHDLASVQTATPS
;
A
#
# COMPACT_ATOMS: atom_id res chain seq x y z
N MET A 1 -54.10 19.89 -19.73
CA MET A 1 -52.75 20.46 -19.44
C MET A 1 -52.17 19.65 -18.29
N ILE A 2 -51.36 18.70 -18.64
CA ILE A 2 -50.69 17.81 -17.67
C ILE A 2 -49.42 18.54 -17.26
N ASP A 3 -49.27 18.72 -15.97
CA ASP A 3 -48.22 19.52 -15.34
C ASP A 3 -46.82 18.89 -15.58
N MET A 4 -46.01 19.54 -16.43
CA MET A 4 -44.65 19.11 -16.82
C MET A 4 -43.67 18.95 -15.64
N LYS A 5 -44.00 19.43 -14.46
CA LYS A 5 -43.19 19.26 -13.26
C LYS A 5 -43.28 17.87 -12.62
N LYS A 6 -44.32 17.10 -12.94
CA LYS A 6 -44.49 15.73 -12.43
C LYS A 6 -43.80 14.68 -13.30
N ILE A 7 -43.41 15.01 -14.53
CA ILE A 7 -42.72 14.10 -15.44
C ILE A 7 -41.20 14.07 -15.13
N PHE A 8 -40.64 15.17 -14.62
CA PHE A 8 -39.23 15.20 -14.22
C PHE A 8 -38.90 14.45 -12.93
N VAL A 9 -39.87 14.27 -12.03
CA VAL A 9 -39.70 13.52 -10.77
C VAL A 9 -39.83 12.01 -11.00
N LEU A 10 -40.62 11.58 -12.00
CA LEU A 10 -40.79 10.16 -12.34
C LEU A 10 -39.64 9.60 -13.20
N LEU A 11 -38.95 10.45 -13.96
CA LEU A 11 -37.75 10.04 -14.72
C LEU A 11 -36.48 10.01 -13.84
N ALA A 12 -36.44 10.74 -12.73
CA ALA A 12 -35.33 10.67 -11.76
C ALA A 12 -35.44 9.45 -10.83
N ILE A 13 -36.62 8.86 -10.64
CA ILE A 13 -36.83 7.67 -9.79
C ILE A 13 -36.64 6.36 -10.59
N ALA A 14 -36.85 6.40 -11.93
CA ALA A 14 -36.59 5.23 -12.78
C ALA A 14 -35.11 5.01 -13.12
N ALA A 15 -34.23 5.99 -12.87
CA ALA A 15 -32.78 5.85 -13.04
C ALA A 15 -32.04 5.31 -11.78
N MET A 16 -32.74 5.06 -10.67
CA MET A 16 -32.17 4.55 -9.43
C MET A 16 -32.43 3.07 -9.16
N MET A 17 -32.99 2.33 -10.12
CA MET A 17 -33.32 0.91 -9.91
C MET A 17 -32.73 -0.03 -10.97
N ALA A 18 -31.61 0.35 -11.58
CA ALA A 18 -30.74 -0.58 -12.30
C ALA A 18 -29.43 -0.68 -11.52
N GLY A 19 -29.51 -1.28 -10.33
CA GLY A 19 -28.34 -1.59 -9.50
C GLY A 19 -27.65 -2.84 -10.03
N CYS A 20 -26.82 -2.69 -11.06
CA CYS A 20 -25.70 -3.59 -11.26
C CYS A 20 -24.66 -3.25 -10.18
N SER A 21 -24.05 -4.26 -9.58
CA SER A 21 -22.82 -4.10 -8.80
C SER A 21 -21.78 -3.40 -9.68
N ARG A 22 -21.68 -2.09 -9.56
CA ARG A 22 -20.60 -1.32 -10.16
C ARG A 22 -19.61 -1.05 -9.08
N ASP A 23 -18.38 -1.45 -9.29
CA ASP A 23 -17.26 -0.80 -8.64
C ASP A 23 -17.46 0.71 -8.85
N ILE A 24 -17.44 1.46 -7.75
CA ILE A 24 -17.70 2.90 -7.84
C ILE A 24 -16.41 3.53 -8.31
N ASP A 25 -16.27 3.68 -9.63
CA ASP A 25 -15.24 4.51 -10.23
C ASP A 25 -15.48 5.95 -9.79
N THR A 26 -14.81 6.36 -8.73
CA THR A 26 -14.63 7.77 -8.45
C THR A 26 -13.44 8.24 -9.25
N GLU A 27 -13.63 8.70 -10.47
CA GLU A 27 -12.66 9.59 -11.11
C GLU A 27 -12.52 10.84 -10.22
N SER A 28 -11.63 10.74 -9.23
CA SER A 28 -11.04 11.94 -8.66
C SER A 28 -10.22 12.58 -9.78
N PRO A 29 -10.40 13.88 -10.07
CA PRO A 29 -9.56 14.55 -11.05
C PRO A 29 -8.12 14.28 -10.65
N GLN A 30 -7.36 13.60 -11.52
CA GLN A 30 -5.93 13.41 -11.35
C GLN A 30 -5.32 14.82 -11.31
N LEU A 31 -5.05 15.31 -10.10
CA LEU A 31 -4.06 16.35 -9.94
C LEU A 31 -2.76 15.70 -10.43
N PRO A 32 -2.08 16.30 -11.43
CA PRO A 32 -0.77 15.80 -11.81
C PRO A 32 0.04 15.75 -10.52
N ALA A 33 0.69 14.60 -10.25
CA ALA A 33 1.63 14.49 -9.16
C ALA A 33 2.63 15.64 -9.38
N GLU A 34 2.59 16.67 -8.54
CA GLU A 34 3.60 17.72 -8.57
C GLU A 34 4.91 16.99 -8.27
N GLU A 35 5.74 16.84 -9.29
CA GLU A 35 7.09 16.34 -9.10
C GLU A 35 7.73 17.27 -8.07
N VAL A 36 7.97 16.76 -6.86
CA VAL A 36 8.69 17.52 -5.83
C VAL A 36 10.03 17.88 -6.43
N PRO A 37 10.32 19.16 -6.67
CA PRO A 37 11.55 19.54 -7.34
C PRO A 37 12.74 19.05 -6.54
N ALA A 38 13.77 18.53 -7.21
CA ALA A 38 14.98 18.03 -6.54
C ALA A 38 15.67 19.07 -5.66
N ILE A 39 15.45 20.35 -5.96
CA ILE A 39 15.99 21.51 -5.25
C ILE A 39 14.83 22.30 -4.66
N VAL A 40 14.95 22.73 -3.40
CA VAL A 40 13.99 23.63 -2.74
C VAL A 40 14.16 25.03 -3.34
N PRO A 41 13.14 25.57 -4.04
CA PRO A 41 13.25 26.90 -4.63
C PRO A 41 13.41 27.96 -3.53
N GLY A 42 14.31 28.93 -3.75
CA GLY A 42 14.50 30.05 -2.83
C GLY A 42 15.30 29.70 -1.57
N GLU A 43 15.97 28.56 -1.50
CA GLU A 43 16.84 28.19 -0.38
C GLU A 43 18.24 27.77 -0.85
N ALA A 44 19.27 28.23 -0.13
CA ALA A 44 20.65 27.82 -0.32
C ALA A 44 21.37 27.62 1.04
N ILE A 45 22.38 26.76 1.05
CA ILE A 45 23.35 26.63 2.15
C ILE A 45 24.60 27.36 1.75
N VAL A 46 25.13 28.18 2.64
CA VAL A 46 26.33 29.01 2.42
C VAL A 46 27.32 28.77 3.54
N LEU A 47 28.58 28.51 3.20
CA LEU A 47 29.69 28.47 4.13
C LEU A 47 30.47 29.78 4.00
N PHE A 48 30.58 30.50 5.09
CA PHE A 48 31.39 31.71 5.18
C PHE A 48 32.82 31.42 5.66
N SER A 49 33.80 32.20 5.22
CA SER A 49 35.16 32.17 5.76
C SER A 49 35.19 32.69 7.20
N ASP A 50 36.24 32.36 7.93
CA ASP A 50 36.43 32.88 9.29
C ASP A 50 36.54 34.40 9.30
N ASP A 51 37.22 35.00 8.30
CA ASP A 51 37.34 36.44 8.15
C ASP A 51 35.99 37.13 7.94
N MET A 52 35.15 36.57 7.07
CA MET A 52 33.81 37.10 6.84
C MET A 52 32.94 36.95 8.11
N MET A 53 33.01 35.83 8.80
CA MET A 53 32.28 35.62 10.06
C MET A 53 32.71 36.64 11.13
N GLY A 54 33.99 36.98 11.20
CA GLY A 54 34.47 38.05 12.09
C GLY A 54 33.79 39.41 11.86
N VAL A 55 33.29 39.64 10.63
CA VAL A 55 32.59 40.89 10.26
C VAL A 55 31.08 40.80 10.51
N ILE A 56 30.42 39.66 10.14
CA ILE A 56 28.96 39.58 10.04
C ILE A 56 28.28 38.81 11.19
N GLU A 57 28.99 38.00 11.96
CA GLU A 57 28.38 37.08 12.93
C GLU A 57 27.50 37.81 13.96
N GLY A 58 27.94 38.93 14.47
CA GLY A 58 27.20 39.72 15.46
C GLY A 58 25.83 40.19 14.93
N ASP A 59 25.77 40.55 13.66
CA ASP A 59 24.52 40.96 13.01
C ASP A 59 23.60 39.77 12.79
N LEU A 60 24.14 38.64 12.31
CA LEU A 60 23.39 37.41 12.07
C LEU A 60 22.84 36.79 13.35
N VAL A 61 23.59 36.78 14.44
CA VAL A 61 23.13 36.30 15.75
C VAL A 61 21.99 37.16 16.29
N ALA A 62 22.00 38.47 15.98
CA ALA A 62 20.92 39.37 16.31
C ALA A 62 19.68 39.21 15.40
N GLY A 63 19.72 38.31 14.42
CA GLY A 63 18.63 38.07 13.45
C GLY A 63 18.56 39.09 12.31
N ASN A 64 19.61 39.92 12.14
CA ASN A 64 19.65 40.91 11.08
C ASN A 64 20.16 40.28 9.78
N ILE A 65 19.49 40.53 8.67
CA ILE A 65 19.97 40.20 7.31
C ILE A 65 20.84 41.29 6.71
N VAL A 66 20.78 42.50 7.24
CA VAL A 66 21.67 43.60 6.90
C VAL A 66 22.88 43.54 7.80
N THR A 67 24.05 43.36 7.21
CA THR A 67 25.31 43.11 7.89
C THR A 67 26.29 44.26 7.70
N LYS A 68 27.47 44.18 8.28
CA LYS A 68 28.57 45.15 8.05
C LYS A 68 29.27 44.97 6.70
N SER A 69 28.98 43.90 5.95
CA SER A 69 29.48 43.69 4.60
C SER A 69 28.56 44.36 3.57
N SER A 70 29.02 45.43 2.96
CA SER A 70 28.25 46.16 1.93
C SER A 70 28.03 45.30 0.66
N GLU A 71 28.98 44.43 0.33
CA GLU A 71 28.91 43.56 -0.83
C GLU A 71 27.83 42.48 -0.62
N LEU A 72 27.83 41.83 0.56
CA LEU A 72 26.79 40.86 0.93
C LEU A 72 25.40 41.49 0.98
N ASN A 73 25.28 42.72 1.53
CA ASN A 73 24.01 43.42 1.59
C ASN A 73 23.45 43.77 0.18
N SER A 74 24.32 44.15 -0.76
CA SER A 74 23.93 44.43 -2.14
C SER A 74 23.42 43.16 -2.83
N LEU A 75 24.05 42.01 -2.56
CA LEU A 75 23.58 40.73 -3.05
C LEU A 75 22.24 40.30 -2.40
N HIS A 76 22.08 40.53 -1.10
CA HIS A 76 20.83 40.23 -0.39
C HIS A 76 19.65 41.03 -0.98
N GLU A 77 19.87 42.29 -1.28
CA GLU A 77 18.86 43.14 -1.95
C GLU A 77 18.54 42.60 -3.35
N LEU A 78 19.56 42.24 -4.14
CA LEU A 78 19.40 41.72 -5.51
C LEU A 78 18.63 40.38 -5.53
N LEU A 79 18.89 39.49 -4.58
CA LEU A 79 18.26 38.19 -4.48
C LEU A 79 16.97 38.19 -3.67
N GLY A 80 16.59 39.31 -3.05
CA GLY A 80 15.42 39.36 -2.16
C GLY A 80 15.57 38.43 -0.94
N VAL A 81 16.73 38.44 -0.30
CA VAL A 81 16.99 37.62 0.88
C VAL A 81 16.05 38.01 2.02
N THR A 82 15.37 37.07 2.60
CA THR A 82 14.40 37.26 3.68
C THR A 82 14.86 36.70 5.03
N SER A 83 15.76 35.72 5.04
CA SER A 83 16.32 35.20 6.28
C SER A 83 17.67 34.53 6.08
N MET A 84 18.47 34.56 7.13
CA MET A 84 19.72 33.79 7.26
C MET A 84 19.76 33.16 8.64
N THR A 85 19.85 31.83 8.69
CA THR A 85 19.85 31.06 9.95
C THR A 85 20.98 30.05 9.96
N ARG A 86 21.64 29.86 11.12
CA ARG A 86 22.68 28.84 11.23
C ARG A 86 22.11 27.45 10.91
N VAL A 87 22.80 26.68 10.09
CA VAL A 87 22.48 25.26 9.83
C VAL A 87 22.66 24.44 11.10
N PHE A 88 23.71 24.75 11.86
CA PHE A 88 24.01 24.15 13.17
C PHE A 88 23.73 25.21 14.24
N PRO A 89 22.61 25.14 14.96
CA PRO A 89 22.27 26.09 16.03
C PRO A 89 23.34 26.16 17.12
N ASP A 90 23.28 27.21 17.96
CA ASP A 90 24.17 27.29 19.12
C ASP A 90 24.03 26.03 20.00
N ALA A 91 25.13 25.35 20.22
CA ALA A 91 25.19 24.08 20.92
C ALA A 91 25.39 24.22 22.45
N GLY A 92 25.23 25.42 22.99
CA GLY A 92 25.35 25.70 24.42
C GLY A 92 26.72 25.27 24.97
N ARG A 93 26.74 24.36 25.95
CA ARG A 93 28.00 23.83 26.55
C ARG A 93 28.94 23.21 25.51
N PHE A 94 28.48 22.86 24.34
CA PHE A 94 29.27 22.25 23.27
C PHE A 94 29.68 23.23 22.17
N GLU A 95 29.35 24.52 22.28
CA GLU A 95 29.62 25.50 21.24
C GLU A 95 31.13 25.64 20.93
N ALA A 96 32.01 25.49 21.89
CA ALA A 96 33.44 25.56 21.66
C ALA A 96 33.96 24.49 20.66
N ARG A 97 33.45 23.27 20.71
CA ARG A 97 33.80 22.22 19.73
C ARG A 97 33.09 22.46 18.36
N THR A 98 31.85 22.96 18.35
CA THR A 98 31.15 23.34 17.14
C THR A 98 31.94 24.40 16.37
N ARG A 99 32.52 25.36 17.08
CA ARG A 99 33.38 26.40 16.50
C ARG A 99 34.73 25.85 16.05
N ALA A 100 35.35 24.96 16.80
CA ALA A 100 36.63 24.32 16.44
C ALA A 100 36.53 23.56 15.10
N GLU A 101 35.37 22.96 14.81
CA GLU A 101 35.08 22.27 13.55
C GLU A 101 34.52 23.19 12.46
N GLY A 102 34.40 24.49 12.70
CA GLY A 102 33.88 25.48 11.72
C GLY A 102 32.39 25.39 11.44
N LEU A 103 31.61 24.57 12.18
CA LEU A 103 30.20 24.35 11.93
C LEU A 103 29.34 25.60 12.15
N HIS A 104 29.79 26.55 12.95
CA HIS A 104 29.14 27.83 13.20
C HIS A 104 29.10 28.76 11.98
N ARG A 105 29.87 28.48 10.93
CA ARG A 105 30.02 29.26 9.71
C ARG A 105 28.99 28.90 8.63
N TRP A 106 28.23 27.82 8.83
CA TRP A 106 27.22 27.35 7.88
C TRP A 106 25.87 28.01 8.13
N TYR A 107 25.31 28.64 7.07
CA TYR A 107 24.03 29.31 7.13
C TYR A 107 23.10 28.84 6.02
N LYS A 108 21.81 28.68 6.37
CA LYS A 108 20.73 28.54 5.41
C LYS A 108 20.18 29.92 5.10
N VAL A 109 20.16 30.27 3.83
CA VAL A 109 19.67 31.52 3.29
C VAL A 109 18.36 31.30 2.55
N ARG A 110 17.36 32.12 2.85
CA ARG A 110 16.11 32.16 2.08
C ARG A 110 16.08 33.40 1.24
N TYR A 111 15.79 33.23 -0.06
CA TYR A 111 15.75 34.30 -1.05
C TYR A 111 14.49 34.15 -1.92
N ASP A 112 14.25 35.08 -2.86
CA ASP A 112 13.08 35.03 -3.74
C ASP A 112 13.07 33.73 -4.57
N SER A 113 12.07 32.90 -4.34
CA SER A 113 11.90 31.57 -4.97
C SER A 113 11.72 31.60 -6.49
N THR A 114 11.45 32.81 -7.06
CA THR A 114 11.38 32.98 -8.52
C THR A 114 12.76 33.08 -9.16
N ILE A 115 13.82 33.29 -8.36
CA ILE A 115 15.20 33.31 -8.83
C ILE A 115 15.74 31.88 -8.94
N PRO A 116 16.24 31.47 -10.13
CA PRO A 116 16.83 30.14 -10.30
C PRO A 116 17.99 29.92 -9.33
N ALA A 117 18.07 28.69 -8.74
CA ALA A 117 19.12 28.33 -7.79
C ALA A 117 20.55 28.51 -8.36
N THR A 118 20.74 28.27 -9.66
CA THR A 118 22.02 28.51 -10.36
C THR A 118 22.44 29.97 -10.31
N LYS A 119 21.49 30.90 -10.57
CA LYS A 119 21.76 32.32 -10.52
C LYS A 119 22.04 32.83 -9.11
N ALA A 120 21.30 32.31 -8.11
CA ALA A 120 21.57 32.63 -6.71
C ALA A 120 22.96 32.11 -6.28
N SER A 121 23.32 30.90 -6.67
CA SER A 121 24.63 30.30 -6.40
C SER A 121 25.77 31.12 -7.02
N GLU A 122 25.64 31.52 -8.29
CA GLU A 122 26.63 32.44 -8.95
C GLU A 122 26.77 33.76 -8.20
N GLY A 123 25.65 34.35 -7.77
CA GLY A 123 25.65 35.57 -6.99
C GLY A 123 26.41 35.44 -5.67
N PHE A 124 26.13 34.40 -4.90
CA PHE A 124 26.83 34.14 -3.64
C PHE A 124 28.31 33.85 -3.84
N HIS A 125 28.71 33.07 -4.86
CA HIS A 125 30.11 32.81 -5.17
C HIS A 125 30.90 34.08 -5.58
N SER A 126 30.24 35.16 -6.01
CA SER A 126 30.90 36.38 -6.38
C SER A 126 31.31 37.23 -5.17
N VAL A 127 30.79 36.94 -3.98
CA VAL A 127 31.11 37.68 -2.74
C VAL A 127 32.37 37.13 -2.10
N GLU A 128 33.37 37.96 -1.86
CA GLU A 128 34.59 37.55 -1.16
C GLU A 128 34.27 37.09 0.26
N GLY A 129 34.83 35.97 0.67
CA GLY A 129 34.57 35.36 1.97
C GLY A 129 33.40 34.37 2.01
N ILE A 130 32.84 33.98 0.86
CA ILE A 130 31.96 32.86 0.71
C ILE A 130 32.76 31.69 0.11
N GLU A 131 32.87 30.57 0.85
CA GLU A 131 33.69 29.43 0.47
C GLU A 131 32.89 28.36 -0.29
N ILE A 132 31.65 28.09 0.14
CA ILE A 132 30.77 27.08 -0.44
C ILE A 132 29.36 27.64 -0.58
N VAL A 133 28.70 27.31 -1.68
CA VAL A 133 27.28 27.55 -1.89
C VAL A 133 26.64 26.28 -2.46
N GLU A 134 25.66 25.75 -1.76
CA GLU A 134 24.94 24.55 -2.17
C GLU A 134 23.42 24.81 -2.20
N PRO A 135 22.71 24.34 -3.21
CA PRO A 135 21.25 24.38 -3.17
C PRO A 135 20.72 23.45 -2.09
N VAL A 136 19.68 23.86 -1.38
CA VAL A 136 18.96 22.96 -0.49
C VAL A 136 18.24 21.91 -1.35
N ARG A 137 18.47 20.64 -1.06
CA ARG A 137 17.81 19.54 -1.74
C ARG A 137 16.65 19.03 -0.91
N ASN A 138 15.56 18.72 -1.58
CA ASN A 138 14.50 17.96 -0.94
C ASN A 138 15.05 16.58 -0.56
N ILE A 139 14.86 16.22 0.70
CA ILE A 139 15.14 14.88 1.23
C ILE A 139 13.82 14.14 1.28
N ARG A 140 13.82 12.90 0.87
CA ARG A 140 12.68 11.99 1.03
C ARG A 140 13.16 10.76 1.79
N ILE A 141 12.27 10.13 2.50
CA ILE A 141 12.51 8.78 3.02
C ILE A 141 12.80 7.92 1.79
N THR A 142 13.91 7.19 1.83
CA THR A 142 14.24 6.27 0.74
C THR A 142 13.16 5.19 0.74
N SER A 143 12.34 5.15 -0.31
CA SER A 143 11.38 4.06 -0.49
C SER A 143 12.14 2.74 -0.57
N ILE A 144 11.54 1.68 -0.05
CA ILE A 144 12.10 0.32 -0.13
C ILE A 144 12.32 -0.11 -1.60
N PHE A 145 11.47 0.38 -2.51
CA PHE A 145 11.55 0.18 -3.95
C PHE A 145 11.59 1.52 -4.69
N ASP A 146 12.08 1.51 -5.93
CA ASP A 146 12.23 2.71 -6.77
C ASP A 146 11.02 2.99 -7.68
N ASP A 147 9.91 2.28 -7.48
CA ASP A 147 8.68 2.45 -8.25
C ASP A 147 8.07 3.83 -8.00
N PRO A 148 7.93 4.68 -9.05
CA PRO A 148 7.65 6.11 -8.86
C PRO A 148 6.29 6.41 -8.23
N LYS A 149 5.34 5.49 -8.31
CA LYS A 149 3.99 5.65 -7.74
C LYS A 149 3.80 4.95 -6.38
N LEU A 150 4.78 4.19 -5.89
CA LEU A 150 4.73 3.54 -4.57
C LEU A 150 4.42 4.52 -3.42
N PRO A 151 4.92 5.76 -3.39
CA PRO A 151 4.56 6.72 -2.34
C PRO A 151 3.07 7.10 -2.31
N GLN A 152 2.30 6.82 -3.38
CA GLN A 152 0.86 7.06 -3.46
C GLN A 152 0.04 5.82 -3.07
N GLN A 153 0.68 4.67 -2.89
CA GLN A 153 0.06 3.39 -2.53
C GLN A 153 -0.05 3.27 -0.99
N TRP A 154 -0.95 4.08 -0.41
CA TRP A 154 -1.19 4.13 1.04
C TRP A 154 -1.48 2.77 1.67
N HIS A 155 -2.02 1.86 0.90
CA HIS A 155 -2.40 0.52 1.32
C HIS A 155 -1.20 -0.39 1.68
N TYR A 156 0.02 0.00 1.33
CA TYR A 156 1.26 -0.70 1.71
C TYR A 156 1.98 -0.04 2.88
N TYR A 157 1.88 1.28 2.98
CA TYR A 157 2.44 2.06 4.08
C TYR A 157 1.61 3.34 4.28
N ASN A 158 0.98 3.46 5.42
CA ASN A 158 0.16 4.61 5.78
C ASN A 158 0.61 5.17 7.13
N ASP A 159 1.36 6.26 7.11
CA ASP A 159 1.79 6.99 8.30
C ASP A 159 0.84 8.14 8.68
N GLY A 160 -0.29 8.28 7.96
CA GLY A 160 -1.26 9.34 8.15
C GLY A 160 -0.86 10.69 7.54
N SER A 161 0.23 10.75 6.76
CA SER A 161 0.76 12.01 6.22
C SER A 161 0.22 12.42 4.85
N LEU A 162 -0.41 11.49 4.11
CA LEU A 162 -0.88 11.76 2.74
C LEU A 162 -1.98 12.80 2.70
N ASP A 163 -2.96 12.71 3.59
CA ASP A 163 -3.95 13.75 3.84
C ASP A 163 -4.64 13.56 5.21
N LYS A 164 -5.59 14.45 5.53
CA LYS A 164 -6.29 14.47 6.84
C LYS A 164 -7.20 13.25 7.10
N ASP A 165 -7.56 12.51 6.07
CA ASP A 165 -8.49 11.38 6.14
C ASP A 165 -7.74 10.03 6.25
N HIS A 166 -6.40 10.06 6.17
CA HIS A 166 -5.53 8.92 6.39
C HIS A 166 -5.18 8.73 7.87
N VAL A 167 -5.29 7.51 8.34
CA VAL A 167 -4.92 7.11 9.71
C VAL A 167 -3.72 6.18 9.68
N ALA A 168 -2.69 6.51 10.45
CA ALA A 168 -1.47 5.71 10.50
C ALA A 168 -1.77 4.24 10.88
N GLY A 169 -1.17 3.32 10.14
CA GLY A 169 -1.36 1.88 10.30
C GLY A 169 -2.62 1.31 9.63
N ALA A 170 -3.39 2.13 8.89
CA ALA A 170 -4.49 1.65 8.05
C ALA A 170 -3.96 1.03 6.74
N ASP A 171 -3.00 0.11 6.83
CA ASP A 171 -2.36 -0.58 5.72
C ASP A 171 -2.20 -2.07 6.02
N ILE A 172 -1.67 -2.84 5.08
CA ILE A 172 -1.47 -4.28 5.24
C ILE A 172 -0.17 -4.67 5.93
N ASN A 173 0.60 -3.72 6.46
CA ASN A 173 1.87 -3.94 7.17
C ASN A 173 2.86 -4.84 6.41
N VAL A 174 3.03 -4.58 5.11
CA VAL A 174 3.84 -5.45 4.23
C VAL A 174 5.33 -5.08 4.20
N VAL A 175 5.66 -3.80 4.48
CA VAL A 175 7.04 -3.29 4.35
C VAL A 175 8.05 -4.09 5.15
N PRO A 176 7.82 -4.45 6.44
CA PRO A 176 8.76 -5.29 7.19
C PRO A 176 9.00 -6.67 6.56
N VAL A 177 8.00 -7.20 5.83
CA VAL A 177 8.14 -8.48 5.13
C VAL A 177 9.02 -8.34 3.89
N TRP A 178 8.83 -7.28 3.11
CA TRP A 178 9.69 -6.99 1.96
C TRP A 178 11.15 -6.77 2.36
N GLU A 179 11.39 -6.13 3.50
CA GLU A 179 12.74 -5.83 4.00
C GLU A 179 13.46 -7.06 4.57
N ASN A 180 12.73 -7.94 5.26
CA ASN A 180 13.39 -8.94 6.12
C ASN A 180 13.12 -10.39 5.71
N TYR A 181 12.13 -10.66 4.85
CA TYR A 181 11.71 -12.04 4.54
C TYR A 181 11.70 -12.34 3.04
N THR A 182 10.75 -11.78 2.29
CA THR A 182 10.56 -12.07 0.86
C THR A 182 9.76 -10.99 0.15
N THR A 183 9.97 -10.88 -1.15
CA THR A 183 9.17 -10.05 -2.06
C THR A 183 8.33 -10.87 -3.04
N GLY A 184 8.38 -12.20 -2.93
CA GLY A 184 7.69 -13.16 -3.80
C GLY A 184 8.62 -14.26 -4.30
N ASN A 185 8.02 -15.32 -4.89
CA ASN A 185 8.72 -16.46 -5.48
C ASN A 185 7.99 -16.91 -6.75
N PRO A 186 8.66 -17.07 -7.90
CA PRO A 186 8.04 -17.46 -9.17
C PRO A 186 7.43 -18.89 -9.17
N ASP A 187 7.75 -19.72 -8.18
CA ASP A 187 7.14 -21.04 -8.03
C ASP A 187 5.71 -20.95 -7.46
N VAL A 188 5.31 -19.78 -6.97
CA VAL A 188 3.94 -19.51 -6.49
C VAL A 188 3.12 -18.92 -7.61
N ILE A 189 2.03 -19.60 -7.99
CA ILE A 189 1.11 -19.17 -9.04
C ILE A 189 -0.21 -18.74 -8.40
N VAL A 190 -0.69 -17.55 -8.77
CA VAL A 190 -2.00 -17.01 -8.39
C VAL A 190 -2.90 -17.03 -9.63
N ALA A 191 -4.00 -17.78 -9.58
CA ALA A 191 -5.06 -17.75 -10.59
C ALA A 191 -5.93 -16.50 -10.35
N VAL A 192 -5.90 -15.56 -11.26
CA VAL A 192 -6.74 -14.36 -11.25
C VAL A 192 -7.99 -14.68 -12.06
N VAL A 193 -9.08 -15.08 -11.36
CA VAL A 193 -10.39 -15.39 -11.95
C VAL A 193 -11.18 -14.09 -12.02
N ASP A 194 -11.08 -13.38 -13.15
CA ASP A 194 -11.54 -12.00 -13.28
C ASP A 194 -11.69 -11.61 -14.76
N GLY A 195 -11.66 -10.34 -15.10
CA GLY A 195 -11.36 -9.84 -16.43
C GLY A 195 -9.94 -10.21 -16.86
N GLY A 196 -9.65 -10.13 -18.15
CA GLY A 196 -8.33 -10.49 -18.65
C GLY A 196 -7.23 -9.54 -18.20
N ILE A 197 -6.09 -10.08 -17.86
CA ILE A 197 -4.89 -9.30 -17.53
C ILE A 197 -4.27 -8.71 -18.81
N ASP A 198 -3.88 -7.44 -18.80
CA ASP A 198 -2.99 -6.87 -19.82
C ASP A 198 -1.57 -7.44 -19.66
N TYR A 199 -1.31 -8.55 -20.32
CA TYR A 199 -0.02 -9.25 -20.24
C TYR A 199 1.14 -8.52 -20.94
N GLU A 200 0.86 -7.45 -21.70
CA GLU A 200 1.87 -6.59 -22.31
C GLU A 200 2.20 -5.36 -21.44
N HIS A 201 1.45 -5.16 -20.35
CA HIS A 201 1.66 -4.05 -19.42
C HIS A 201 3.09 -4.07 -18.87
N GLU A 202 3.77 -2.92 -18.90
CA GLU A 202 5.19 -2.79 -18.52
C GLU A 202 5.51 -3.23 -17.08
N ASP A 203 4.53 -3.19 -16.20
CA ASP A 203 4.63 -3.59 -14.79
C ASP A 203 4.12 -5.01 -14.49
N LEU A 204 3.54 -5.72 -15.47
CA LEU A 204 2.96 -7.05 -15.28
C LEU A 204 3.64 -8.14 -16.10
N ALA A 205 4.16 -7.79 -17.28
CA ALA A 205 4.64 -8.74 -18.28
C ALA A 205 5.64 -9.76 -17.73
N ALA A 206 6.54 -9.37 -16.82
CA ALA A 206 7.56 -10.27 -16.27
C ALA A 206 6.99 -11.31 -15.29
N ASN A 207 5.86 -11.01 -14.64
CA ASN A 207 5.19 -11.89 -13.69
C ASN A 207 3.99 -12.65 -14.30
N TYR A 208 3.62 -12.36 -15.55
CA TYR A 208 2.55 -13.06 -16.25
C TYR A 208 2.97 -14.50 -16.63
N ALA A 209 2.11 -15.49 -16.36
CA ALA A 209 2.37 -16.91 -16.59
C ALA A 209 1.50 -17.54 -17.69
N GLY A 210 0.65 -16.74 -18.35
CA GLY A 210 -0.29 -17.24 -19.35
C GLY A 210 -1.73 -17.09 -18.89
N GLY A 211 -2.68 -17.64 -19.65
CA GLY A 211 -4.08 -17.56 -19.31
C GLY A 211 -5.01 -18.22 -20.29
N PHE A 212 -6.29 -18.23 -19.94
CA PHE A 212 -7.37 -18.77 -20.75
C PHE A 212 -8.61 -17.86 -20.65
N ASN A 213 -9.23 -17.58 -21.80
CA ASN A 213 -10.49 -16.83 -21.91
C ASN A 213 -11.66 -17.83 -21.99
N PHE A 214 -12.40 -17.97 -20.91
CA PHE A 214 -13.54 -18.90 -20.78
C PHE A 214 -14.78 -18.45 -21.56
N ILE A 215 -14.87 -17.16 -21.92
CA ILE A 215 -15.97 -16.64 -22.75
C ILE A 215 -15.83 -17.12 -24.19
N ARG A 216 -14.58 -17.13 -24.69
CA ARG A 216 -14.27 -17.50 -26.09
C ARG A 216 -13.73 -18.92 -26.24
N GLY A 217 -13.40 -19.60 -25.15
CA GLY A 217 -12.79 -20.95 -25.17
C GLY A 217 -11.41 -20.97 -25.82
N THR A 218 -10.57 -19.96 -25.56
CA THR A 218 -9.22 -19.83 -26.17
C THR A 218 -8.19 -19.36 -25.17
N SER A 219 -6.90 -19.59 -25.48
CA SER A 219 -5.79 -19.04 -24.70
C SER A 219 -5.51 -17.55 -24.96
N LYS A 220 -6.26 -16.89 -25.86
CA LYS A 220 -6.10 -15.48 -26.14
C LYS A 220 -6.89 -14.67 -25.12
N VAL A 221 -6.20 -14.11 -24.14
CA VAL A 221 -6.74 -13.20 -23.14
C VAL A 221 -6.95 -11.82 -23.76
N VAL A 222 -8.06 -11.16 -23.41
CA VAL A 222 -8.39 -9.79 -23.79
C VAL A 222 -8.25 -8.92 -22.56
N ALA A 223 -7.42 -7.89 -22.59
CA ALA A 223 -7.19 -6.99 -21.47
C ALA A 223 -8.49 -6.34 -20.98
N HIS A 224 -8.66 -6.28 -19.67
CA HIS A 224 -9.80 -5.71 -18.98
C HIS A 224 -9.31 -4.84 -17.82
N ASP A 225 -9.92 -3.67 -17.61
CA ASP A 225 -9.48 -2.71 -16.59
C ASP A 225 -9.46 -3.34 -15.20
N HIS A 226 -10.56 -4.00 -14.79
CA HIS A 226 -10.72 -4.60 -13.48
C HIS A 226 -9.71 -5.74 -13.24
N GLY A 227 -9.60 -6.71 -14.13
CA GLY A 227 -8.66 -7.83 -13.97
C GLY A 227 -7.19 -7.42 -14.03
N THR A 228 -6.86 -6.39 -14.83
CA THR A 228 -5.50 -5.82 -14.86
C THR A 228 -5.19 -5.09 -13.55
N HIS A 229 -6.17 -4.37 -12.96
CA HIS A 229 -6.00 -3.67 -11.69
C HIS A 229 -5.80 -4.65 -10.52
N VAL A 230 -6.62 -5.69 -10.45
CA VAL A 230 -6.49 -6.78 -9.47
C VAL A 230 -5.11 -7.44 -9.57
N ALA A 231 -4.68 -7.78 -10.79
CA ALA A 231 -3.38 -8.39 -11.04
C ALA A 231 -2.21 -7.52 -10.58
N GLY A 232 -2.29 -6.19 -10.80
CA GLY A 232 -1.27 -5.25 -10.36
C GLY A 232 -1.12 -5.18 -8.84
N THR A 233 -2.23 -5.19 -8.11
CA THR A 233 -2.20 -5.24 -6.65
C THR A 233 -1.50 -6.49 -6.13
N ILE A 234 -1.70 -7.65 -6.76
CA ILE A 234 -1.03 -8.89 -6.36
C ILE A 234 0.45 -8.87 -6.72
N GLY A 235 0.78 -8.53 -7.96
CA GLY A 235 2.10 -8.84 -8.49
C GLY A 235 2.62 -7.91 -9.58
N ALA A 236 2.30 -6.60 -9.55
CA ALA A 236 3.09 -5.61 -10.29
C ALA A 236 4.56 -5.73 -9.90
N VAL A 237 5.46 -5.57 -10.85
CA VAL A 237 6.90 -5.84 -10.67
C VAL A 237 7.53 -4.75 -9.81
N ASN A 238 7.97 -5.09 -8.61
CA ASN A 238 8.58 -4.14 -7.68
C ASN A 238 10.02 -3.78 -8.07
N ASN A 239 10.44 -2.56 -7.74
CA ASN A 239 11.81 -2.06 -7.86
C ASN A 239 12.34 -2.17 -9.30
N ASN A 240 11.48 -1.81 -10.26
CA ASN A 240 11.79 -1.81 -11.70
C ASN A 240 11.90 -0.39 -12.30
N GLY A 241 11.79 0.65 -11.44
CA GLY A 241 11.82 2.07 -11.82
C GLY A 241 10.58 2.53 -12.58
N LYS A 242 9.47 1.79 -12.51
CA LYS A 242 8.23 2.06 -13.24
C LYS A 242 7.02 2.00 -12.30
N GLY A 243 5.95 2.63 -12.67
CA GLY A 243 4.60 2.58 -12.13
C GLY A 243 4.47 2.33 -10.62
N VAL A 244 3.90 1.18 -10.29
CA VAL A 244 3.43 0.80 -8.95
C VAL A 244 4.15 -0.47 -8.45
N ALA A 245 4.10 -0.71 -7.14
CA ALA A 245 4.48 -1.99 -6.56
C ALA A 245 3.27 -2.92 -6.42
N GLY A 246 3.49 -4.23 -6.50
CA GLY A 246 2.53 -5.27 -6.11
C GLY A 246 2.93 -5.93 -4.79
N VAL A 247 1.97 -6.52 -4.06
CA VAL A 247 2.24 -7.16 -2.76
C VAL A 247 3.35 -8.22 -2.88
N ALA A 248 3.31 -9.04 -3.92
CA ALA A 248 4.27 -10.13 -4.16
C ALA A 248 5.00 -10.00 -5.52
N GLY A 249 5.29 -8.76 -5.93
CA GLY A 249 5.83 -8.42 -7.25
C GLY A 249 7.30 -8.77 -7.49
N GLY A 250 8.02 -9.25 -6.49
CA GLY A 250 9.46 -9.54 -6.57
C GLY A 250 10.32 -8.32 -6.28
N ASN A 251 11.57 -8.34 -6.76
CA ASN A 251 12.51 -7.22 -6.67
C ASN A 251 13.40 -7.22 -7.92
N ALA A 252 13.04 -6.43 -8.93
CA ALA A 252 13.73 -6.42 -10.22
C ALA A 252 15.20 -6.00 -10.12
N ALA A 253 15.51 -4.99 -9.30
CA ALA A 253 16.88 -4.54 -9.10
C ALA A 253 17.75 -5.63 -8.45
N ALA A 254 17.18 -6.46 -7.58
CA ALA A 254 17.86 -7.62 -6.99
C ALA A 254 17.79 -8.87 -7.88
N LYS A 255 17.14 -8.83 -9.07
CA LYS A 255 16.87 -9.95 -9.96
C LYS A 255 16.08 -11.09 -9.30
N GLN A 256 15.20 -10.76 -8.39
CA GLN A 256 14.29 -11.68 -7.72
C GLN A 256 12.91 -11.55 -8.39
N PRO A 257 12.47 -12.55 -9.18
CA PRO A 257 11.15 -12.53 -9.79
C PRO A 257 10.05 -12.59 -8.73
N GLY A 258 8.92 -11.95 -9.00
CA GLY A 258 7.72 -12.06 -8.20
C GLY A 258 6.95 -13.37 -8.45
N VAL A 259 5.81 -13.48 -7.79
CA VAL A 259 4.86 -14.58 -8.01
C VAL A 259 4.32 -14.55 -9.43
N LYS A 260 3.79 -15.66 -9.92
CA LYS A 260 3.24 -15.77 -11.26
C LYS A 260 1.73 -15.54 -11.28
N LEU A 261 1.29 -14.73 -12.22
CA LEU A 261 -0.10 -14.36 -12.44
C LEU A 261 -0.67 -15.17 -13.62
N LEU A 262 -1.66 -16.02 -13.34
CA LEU A 262 -2.35 -16.83 -14.33
C LEU A 262 -3.73 -16.23 -14.60
N SER A 263 -3.97 -15.69 -15.81
CA SER A 263 -5.23 -15.04 -16.16
C SER A 263 -6.33 -16.07 -16.47
N CYS A 264 -7.30 -16.21 -15.60
CA CYS A 264 -8.48 -17.06 -15.79
C CYS A 264 -9.67 -16.15 -16.15
N GLN A 265 -9.72 -15.69 -17.41
CA GLN A 265 -10.63 -14.64 -17.85
C GLN A 265 -12.08 -15.11 -17.93
N ILE A 266 -12.94 -14.52 -17.09
CA ILE A 266 -14.40 -14.73 -17.07
C ILE A 266 -15.21 -13.49 -17.42
N PHE A 267 -14.59 -12.30 -17.52
CA PHE A 267 -15.21 -11.07 -18.01
C PHE A 267 -14.43 -10.51 -19.20
N GLU A 268 -15.17 -9.98 -20.17
CA GLU A 268 -14.59 -9.35 -21.35
C GLU A 268 -15.43 -8.13 -21.74
N PRO A 269 -14.81 -6.98 -22.08
CA PRO A 269 -15.52 -5.79 -22.51
C PRO A 269 -16.47 -6.10 -23.67
N ASN A 270 -17.72 -5.65 -23.56
CA ASN A 270 -18.70 -5.75 -24.64
C ASN A 270 -18.63 -4.48 -25.50
N PRO A 271 -18.13 -4.54 -26.74
CA PRO A 271 -18.01 -3.37 -27.59
C PRO A 271 -19.36 -2.77 -28.02
N ASP A 272 -20.45 -3.56 -27.97
CA ASP A 272 -21.78 -3.13 -28.35
C ASP A 272 -22.57 -2.52 -27.18
N ASP A 273 -22.16 -2.82 -25.94
CA ASP A 273 -22.77 -2.28 -24.71
C ASP A 273 -21.68 -2.07 -23.62
N PRO A 274 -21.08 -0.89 -23.52
CA PRO A 274 -20.03 -0.61 -22.54
C PRO A 274 -20.53 -0.60 -21.10
N THR A 275 -21.83 -0.80 -20.86
CA THR A 275 -22.40 -0.87 -19.51
C THR A 275 -22.49 -2.31 -18.98
N ARG A 276 -22.14 -3.30 -19.80
CA ARG A 276 -22.27 -4.72 -19.44
C ARG A 276 -21.23 -5.57 -20.15
N ASP A 277 -20.39 -6.23 -19.40
CA ASP A 277 -19.41 -7.18 -19.92
C ASP A 277 -20.05 -8.49 -20.43
N PHE A 278 -19.37 -9.15 -21.37
CA PHE A 278 -19.60 -10.58 -21.57
C PHE A 278 -19.02 -11.33 -20.38
N SER A 279 -19.73 -12.34 -19.90
CA SER A 279 -19.29 -13.15 -18.76
C SER A 279 -19.39 -14.64 -19.02
N ALA A 280 -18.48 -15.41 -18.41
CA ALA A 280 -18.53 -16.87 -18.32
C ALA A 280 -18.76 -17.31 -16.86
N ASP A 281 -19.14 -18.56 -16.66
CA ASP A 281 -19.23 -19.12 -15.31
C ASP A 281 -17.83 -19.30 -14.69
N GLY A 282 -17.64 -18.82 -13.47
CA GLY A 282 -16.35 -18.84 -12.79
C GLY A 282 -15.90 -20.23 -12.30
N ALA A 283 -16.80 -21.21 -12.20
CA ALA A 283 -16.48 -22.51 -11.65
C ALA A 283 -15.44 -23.28 -12.49
N GLU A 284 -15.59 -23.24 -13.83
CA GLU A 284 -14.61 -23.83 -14.74
C GLU A 284 -13.24 -23.17 -14.59
N ALA A 285 -13.22 -21.83 -14.48
CA ALA A 285 -12.01 -21.04 -14.34
C ALA A 285 -11.27 -21.33 -13.02
N VAL A 286 -12.00 -21.46 -11.90
CA VAL A 286 -11.42 -21.84 -10.60
C VAL A 286 -10.75 -23.21 -10.69
N LYS A 287 -11.47 -24.22 -11.22
CA LYS A 287 -10.89 -25.57 -11.38
C LYS A 287 -9.67 -25.56 -12.29
N TRP A 288 -9.77 -24.87 -13.44
CA TRP A 288 -8.67 -24.77 -14.41
C TRP A 288 -7.41 -24.17 -13.79
N GLY A 289 -7.55 -23.16 -12.92
CA GLY A 289 -6.42 -22.59 -12.17
C GLY A 289 -5.65 -23.62 -11.37
N ALA A 290 -6.34 -24.50 -10.63
CA ALA A 290 -5.72 -25.61 -9.89
C ALA A 290 -4.95 -26.57 -10.82
N ASP A 291 -5.58 -26.98 -11.93
CA ASP A 291 -4.97 -27.89 -12.91
C ASP A 291 -3.74 -27.30 -13.63
N HIS A 292 -3.56 -25.96 -13.56
CA HIS A 292 -2.43 -25.23 -14.15
C HIS A 292 -1.44 -24.69 -13.11
N GLY A 293 -1.42 -25.34 -11.93
CA GLY A 293 -0.40 -25.13 -10.90
C GLY A 293 -0.64 -23.96 -9.94
N ALA A 294 -1.77 -23.24 -10.06
CA ALA A 294 -2.11 -22.23 -9.07
C ALA A 294 -2.47 -22.85 -7.73
N VAL A 295 -1.96 -22.28 -6.65
CA VAL A 295 -2.29 -22.67 -5.26
C VAL A 295 -3.13 -21.61 -4.55
N ILE A 296 -3.33 -20.46 -5.19
CA ILE A 296 -4.18 -19.36 -4.73
C ILE A 296 -5.14 -18.99 -5.85
N SER A 297 -6.44 -18.95 -5.58
CA SER A 297 -7.48 -18.48 -6.48
C SER A 297 -8.01 -17.16 -5.98
N GLN A 298 -7.78 -16.10 -6.75
CA GLN A 298 -8.24 -14.73 -6.53
C GLN A 298 -9.56 -14.52 -7.26
N ASN A 299 -10.61 -14.07 -6.54
CA ASN A 299 -11.95 -13.91 -7.07
C ASN A 299 -12.56 -12.58 -6.58
N SER A 300 -12.59 -11.59 -7.47
CA SER A 300 -13.21 -10.27 -7.21
C SER A 300 -14.53 -10.11 -7.96
N TRP A 301 -15.41 -11.08 -7.81
CA TRP A 301 -16.71 -11.12 -8.49
C TRP A 301 -17.77 -11.82 -7.64
N GLY A 302 -19.03 -11.69 -8.01
CA GLY A 302 -20.16 -12.33 -7.32
C GLY A 302 -21.37 -12.47 -8.24
N TYR A 303 -22.42 -13.14 -7.76
CA TYR A 303 -23.68 -13.31 -8.48
C TYR A 303 -24.60 -12.09 -8.28
N VAL A 304 -25.32 -11.75 -9.32
CA VAL A 304 -26.35 -10.70 -9.27
C VAL A 304 -27.70 -11.34 -8.94
N TYR A 305 -28.45 -10.73 -8.04
CA TYR A 305 -29.80 -11.15 -7.64
C TYR A 305 -30.81 -10.06 -7.95
N GLU A 306 -32.03 -10.44 -8.32
CA GLU A 306 -33.07 -9.46 -8.66
C GLU A 306 -33.58 -8.69 -7.45
N THR A 307 -33.53 -9.31 -6.27
CA THR A 307 -34.01 -8.70 -5.01
C THR A 307 -33.12 -9.08 -3.83
N ASP A 308 -33.16 -8.22 -2.80
CA ASP A 308 -32.51 -8.42 -1.50
C ASP A 308 -32.99 -9.71 -0.82
N GLU A 309 -34.28 -10.05 -0.99
CA GLU A 309 -34.87 -11.24 -0.39
C GLU A 309 -34.38 -12.51 -1.08
N GLU A 310 -34.16 -12.47 -2.38
CA GLU A 310 -33.59 -13.56 -3.14
C GLU A 310 -32.13 -13.81 -2.71
N GLN A 311 -31.31 -12.76 -2.65
CA GLN A 311 -29.92 -12.87 -2.21
C GLN A 311 -29.80 -13.43 -0.78
N ALA A 312 -30.63 -12.94 0.14
CA ALA A 312 -30.61 -13.37 1.54
C ALA A 312 -30.96 -14.87 1.71
N LYS A 313 -31.71 -15.44 0.76
CA LYS A 313 -32.10 -16.86 0.74
C LYS A 313 -31.21 -17.72 -0.15
N ALA A 314 -30.40 -17.10 -1.00
CA ALA A 314 -29.54 -17.80 -1.93
C ALA A 314 -28.47 -18.60 -1.20
N THR A 315 -28.08 -19.69 -1.84
CA THR A 315 -26.94 -20.52 -1.41
C THR A 315 -25.93 -20.58 -2.55
N ILE A 316 -24.68 -20.84 -2.22
CA ILE A 316 -23.66 -21.03 -3.23
C ILE A 316 -24.09 -22.05 -4.30
N PRO A 317 -23.96 -21.75 -5.60
CA PRO A 317 -24.26 -22.70 -6.66
C PRO A 317 -23.45 -23.98 -6.52
N SER A 318 -24.11 -25.14 -6.67
CA SER A 318 -23.49 -26.45 -6.37
C SER A 318 -22.26 -26.75 -7.24
N HIS A 319 -22.23 -26.29 -8.49
CA HIS A 319 -21.09 -26.48 -9.39
C HIS A 319 -19.92 -25.59 -9.00
N LEU A 320 -20.16 -24.34 -8.57
CA LEU A 320 -19.10 -23.48 -8.05
C LEU A 320 -18.55 -24.05 -6.74
N LYS A 321 -19.44 -24.49 -5.83
CA LYS A 321 -19.01 -25.17 -4.62
C LYS A 321 -18.09 -26.36 -4.93
N ALA A 322 -18.45 -27.19 -5.91
CA ALA A 322 -17.65 -28.36 -6.30
C ALA A 322 -16.28 -27.94 -6.87
N ALA A 323 -16.20 -26.85 -7.62
CA ALA A 323 -14.94 -26.31 -8.14
C ALA A 323 -14.04 -25.74 -7.02
N ILE A 324 -14.62 -25.03 -6.06
CA ILE A 324 -13.92 -24.54 -4.87
C ILE A 324 -13.38 -25.71 -4.04
N ASP A 325 -14.21 -26.71 -3.74
CA ASP A 325 -13.80 -27.92 -3.00
C ASP A 325 -12.66 -28.65 -3.72
N TYR A 326 -12.71 -28.70 -5.06
CA TYR A 326 -11.64 -29.27 -5.89
C TYR A 326 -10.34 -28.47 -5.75
N PHE A 327 -10.39 -27.14 -5.87
CA PHE A 327 -9.23 -26.26 -5.75
C PHE A 327 -8.57 -26.42 -4.37
N ILE A 328 -9.37 -26.33 -3.30
CA ILE A 328 -8.91 -26.47 -1.92
C ILE A 328 -8.21 -27.82 -1.69
N LYS A 329 -8.73 -28.89 -2.29
CA LYS A 329 -8.23 -30.24 -2.06
C LYS A 329 -7.03 -30.60 -2.92
N TYR A 330 -7.00 -30.18 -4.19
CA TYR A 330 -6.08 -30.75 -5.18
C TYR A 330 -5.07 -29.74 -5.76
N ALA A 331 -5.22 -28.44 -5.56
CA ALA A 331 -4.21 -27.49 -6.01
C ALA A 331 -2.85 -27.81 -5.39
N GLY A 332 -1.78 -27.70 -6.18
CA GLY A 332 -0.44 -28.08 -5.76
C GLY A 332 -0.16 -29.57 -5.58
N MET A 333 -1.09 -30.43 -6.01
CA MET A 333 -0.95 -31.90 -5.98
C MET A 333 -0.79 -32.47 -7.40
N ASP A 334 -0.07 -33.58 -7.52
CA ASP A 334 -0.03 -34.39 -8.74
C ASP A 334 -1.30 -35.25 -8.89
N GLU A 335 -1.42 -35.99 -9.99
CA GLU A 335 -2.55 -36.89 -10.27
C GLU A 335 -2.71 -38.04 -9.27
N ASN A 336 -1.71 -38.30 -8.44
CA ASN A 336 -1.72 -39.34 -7.39
C ASN A 336 -2.03 -38.75 -6.00
N GLY A 337 -2.25 -37.42 -5.91
CA GLY A 337 -2.52 -36.72 -4.66
C GLY A 337 -1.27 -36.47 -3.81
N LYS A 338 -0.10 -36.49 -4.42
CA LYS A 338 1.16 -36.11 -3.76
C LYS A 338 1.44 -34.65 -4.02
N GLN A 339 1.90 -33.93 -2.99
CA GLN A 339 2.32 -32.55 -3.14
C GLN A 339 3.49 -32.42 -4.15
N GLU A 340 3.29 -31.60 -5.17
CA GLU A 340 4.29 -31.22 -6.18
C GLU A 340 4.54 -29.71 -6.14
N GLY A 341 3.52 -28.91 -5.87
CA GLY A 341 3.60 -27.45 -5.75
C GLY A 341 4.14 -26.96 -4.40
N PRO A 342 4.25 -25.65 -4.23
CA PRO A 342 4.77 -25.05 -2.99
C PRO A 342 3.85 -25.25 -1.78
N MET A 343 2.60 -25.65 -1.98
CA MET A 343 1.62 -25.90 -0.92
C MET A 343 0.75 -27.09 -1.28
N ALA A 344 0.38 -27.90 -0.28
CA ALA A 344 -0.56 -29.00 -0.42
C ALA A 344 -1.99 -28.49 -0.23
N GLY A 345 -2.82 -28.63 -1.25
CA GLY A 345 -4.12 -27.97 -1.35
C GLY A 345 -3.99 -26.49 -1.71
N GLY A 346 -5.11 -25.84 -2.02
CA GLY A 346 -5.14 -24.42 -2.37
C GLY A 346 -6.05 -23.61 -1.46
N VAL A 347 -5.97 -22.27 -1.59
CA VAL A 347 -6.93 -21.35 -0.98
C VAL A 347 -7.72 -20.62 -2.06
N VAL A 348 -9.00 -20.41 -1.79
CA VAL A 348 -9.89 -19.63 -2.65
C VAL A 348 -10.34 -18.40 -1.89
N ILE A 349 -10.03 -17.22 -2.42
CA ILE A 349 -10.23 -15.92 -1.78
C ILE A 349 -11.28 -15.16 -2.58
N PHE A 350 -12.32 -14.66 -1.90
CA PHE A 350 -13.43 -13.93 -2.50
C PHE A 350 -13.61 -12.54 -1.89
N ALA A 351 -13.90 -11.57 -2.74
CA ALA A 351 -14.39 -10.27 -2.30
C ALA A 351 -15.77 -10.41 -1.64
N ALA A 352 -16.01 -9.71 -0.53
CA ALA A 352 -17.25 -9.80 0.24
C ALA A 352 -18.48 -9.17 -0.46
N GLY A 353 -18.27 -8.32 -1.48
CA GLY A 353 -19.33 -7.60 -2.19
C GLY A 353 -19.50 -6.15 -1.73
N ASN A 354 -20.19 -5.35 -2.57
CA ASN A 354 -20.21 -3.88 -2.47
C ASN A 354 -21.60 -3.27 -2.19
N ASP A 355 -22.53 -4.05 -1.64
CA ASP A 355 -23.95 -3.64 -1.48
C ASP A 355 -24.28 -3.17 -0.07
N SER A 356 -23.28 -3.09 0.84
CA SER A 356 -23.46 -2.81 2.27
C SER A 356 -24.46 -3.74 2.95
N ARG A 357 -24.32 -5.07 2.72
CA ARG A 357 -25.27 -6.11 3.14
C ARG A 357 -24.64 -7.12 4.10
N PRO A 358 -25.48 -7.79 4.93
CA PRO A 358 -25.03 -8.86 5.81
C PRO A 358 -24.96 -10.24 5.12
N ASP A 359 -25.24 -10.31 3.83
CA ASP A 359 -25.43 -11.57 3.10
C ASP A 359 -24.63 -11.60 1.80
N ASP A 360 -23.88 -12.71 1.62
CA ASP A 360 -23.34 -13.13 0.34
C ASP A 360 -23.28 -14.68 0.31
N PRO A 361 -23.87 -15.33 -0.69
CA PRO A 361 -23.93 -16.80 -0.74
C PRO A 361 -22.59 -17.49 -0.92
N VAL A 362 -21.64 -16.87 -1.61
CA VAL A 362 -20.30 -17.43 -1.82
C VAL A 362 -19.43 -17.15 -0.61
N GLY A 363 -19.43 -15.90 -0.14
CA GLY A 363 -18.66 -15.50 1.03
C GLY A 363 -19.03 -16.27 2.31
N LYS A 364 -20.31 -16.66 2.44
CA LYS A 364 -20.76 -17.52 3.56
C LYS A 364 -20.31 -18.98 3.47
N TYR A 365 -19.70 -19.39 2.38
CA TYR A 365 -19.15 -20.73 2.27
C TYR A 365 -17.82 -20.82 3.02
N GLU A 366 -17.84 -21.35 4.23
CA GLU A 366 -16.75 -21.36 5.21
C GLU A 366 -15.35 -21.71 4.66
N PRO A 367 -15.19 -22.68 3.70
CA PRO A 367 -13.87 -22.98 3.17
C PRO A 367 -13.18 -21.84 2.42
N VAL A 368 -13.90 -20.85 1.87
CA VAL A 368 -13.28 -19.69 1.24
C VAL A 368 -12.70 -18.73 2.28
N ILE A 369 -11.86 -17.78 1.86
CA ILE A 369 -11.46 -16.62 2.64
C ILE A 369 -12.21 -15.43 2.09
N SER A 370 -13.13 -14.87 2.89
CA SER A 370 -13.96 -13.72 2.52
C SER A 370 -13.32 -12.43 2.95
N VAL A 371 -13.22 -11.46 2.04
CA VAL A 371 -12.46 -10.22 2.26
C VAL A 371 -13.36 -8.98 2.19
N GLY A 372 -13.49 -8.28 3.33
CA GLY A 372 -14.13 -6.97 3.43
C GLY A 372 -13.17 -5.83 3.07
N ALA A 373 -13.72 -4.62 2.89
CA ALA A 373 -12.94 -3.43 2.54
C ALA A 373 -12.93 -2.38 3.65
N ILE A 374 -11.74 -1.77 3.87
CA ILE A 374 -11.57 -0.55 4.66
C ILE A 374 -11.22 0.64 3.77
N ASP A 375 -11.48 1.84 4.30
CA ASP A 375 -10.98 3.11 3.77
C ASP A 375 -9.67 3.55 4.47
N PRO A 376 -8.98 4.59 3.96
CA PRO A 376 -7.73 5.08 4.57
C PRO A 376 -7.88 5.59 6.00
N GLY A 377 -9.10 5.90 6.44
CA GLY A 377 -9.44 6.31 7.80
C GLY A 377 -9.59 5.15 8.79
N MET A 378 -9.18 3.95 8.41
CA MET A 378 -9.25 2.74 9.25
C MET A 378 -10.68 2.39 9.66
N THR A 379 -11.66 2.66 8.79
CA THR A 379 -13.05 2.30 9.00
C THR A 379 -13.55 1.39 7.87
N ARG A 380 -14.64 0.65 8.14
CA ARG A 380 -15.27 -0.14 7.08
C ARG A 380 -15.68 0.78 5.93
N ALA A 381 -15.24 0.46 4.73
CA ALA A 381 -15.73 1.15 3.54
C ALA A 381 -17.26 1.04 3.48
N TYR A 382 -17.94 2.17 3.23
CA TYR A 382 -19.41 2.25 3.36
C TYR A 382 -20.16 1.22 2.51
N TYR A 383 -19.58 0.83 1.39
CA TYR A 383 -20.16 -0.14 0.46
C TYR A 383 -19.88 -1.60 0.87
N SER A 384 -18.80 -1.88 1.63
CA SER A 384 -18.41 -3.27 1.93
C SER A 384 -19.55 -4.06 2.58
N ASN A 385 -19.81 -5.25 2.08
CA ASN A 385 -20.64 -6.22 2.78
C ASN A 385 -19.99 -6.62 4.10
N TYR A 386 -20.78 -7.14 5.04
CA TYR A 386 -20.36 -7.37 6.41
C TYR A 386 -21.09 -8.58 7.03
N GLY A 387 -20.53 -9.15 8.06
CA GLY A 387 -21.11 -10.25 8.84
C GLY A 387 -20.02 -11.07 9.52
N ASP A 388 -20.43 -12.02 10.36
CA ASP A 388 -19.52 -12.97 11.01
C ASP A 388 -18.83 -13.94 10.02
N TRP A 389 -19.28 -13.96 8.77
CA TRP A 389 -18.75 -14.75 7.68
C TRP A 389 -17.61 -14.08 6.92
N VAL A 390 -17.34 -12.80 7.17
CA VAL A 390 -16.19 -12.10 6.59
C VAL A 390 -14.97 -12.41 7.46
N ASP A 391 -13.99 -13.10 6.90
CA ASP A 391 -12.84 -13.59 7.65
C ASP A 391 -11.85 -12.48 7.99
N VAL A 392 -11.51 -11.66 7.00
CA VAL A 392 -10.54 -10.55 7.13
C VAL A 392 -10.99 -9.35 6.31
N CYS A 393 -10.39 -8.20 6.54
CA CYS A 393 -10.53 -7.03 5.68
C CYS A 393 -9.17 -6.51 5.22
N ALA A 394 -9.19 -5.72 4.15
CA ALA A 394 -8.00 -5.08 3.60
C ALA A 394 -8.36 -3.70 3.03
N PRO A 395 -7.37 -2.84 2.71
CA PRO A 395 -7.58 -1.61 1.98
C PRO A 395 -8.35 -1.83 0.68
N GLY A 396 -9.47 -1.11 0.50
CA GLY A 396 -10.32 -1.27 -0.68
C GLY A 396 -10.78 0.04 -1.30
N THR A 397 -10.47 1.20 -0.69
CA THR A 397 -10.90 2.51 -1.18
C THR A 397 -9.73 3.29 -1.75
N THR A 398 -9.87 3.80 -2.98
CA THR A 398 -8.83 4.60 -3.68
C THR A 398 -7.50 3.83 -3.80
N ILE A 399 -7.56 2.60 -4.26
CA ILE A 399 -6.40 1.71 -4.44
C ILE A 399 -5.77 1.95 -5.80
N LEU A 400 -4.53 2.43 -5.83
CA LEU A 400 -3.77 2.70 -7.03
C LEU A 400 -3.11 1.41 -7.56
N SER A 401 -3.40 1.05 -8.82
CA SER A 401 -2.85 -0.13 -9.48
C SER A 401 -2.80 0.02 -11.00
N THR A 402 -2.41 -1.03 -11.70
CA THR A 402 -2.27 -1.09 -13.15
C THR A 402 -3.61 -1.18 -13.89
N VAL A 403 -3.71 -0.58 -15.08
CA VAL A 403 -4.83 -0.78 -16.03
C VAL A 403 -4.28 -0.90 -17.45
N PRO A 404 -5.05 -1.42 -18.43
CA PRO A 404 -4.56 -1.68 -19.77
C PRO A 404 -3.85 -0.51 -20.44
N GLY A 405 -2.87 -0.84 -21.30
CA GLY A 405 -2.07 0.14 -22.04
C GLY A 405 -0.95 0.78 -21.25
N SER A 406 -0.41 0.07 -20.26
CA SER A 406 0.64 0.57 -19.34
C SER A 406 0.22 1.86 -18.63
N GLN A 407 -1.05 1.92 -18.22
CA GLN A 407 -1.62 3.00 -17.44
C GLN A 407 -1.85 2.57 -15.99
N TYR A 408 -2.14 3.55 -15.14
CA TYR A 408 -2.32 3.37 -13.70
C TYR A 408 -3.48 4.25 -13.24
N THR A 409 -4.40 3.67 -12.46
CA THR A 409 -5.53 4.42 -11.93
C THR A 409 -5.92 3.92 -10.53
N THR A 410 -6.76 4.67 -9.85
CA THR A 410 -7.35 4.25 -8.57
C THR A 410 -8.73 3.66 -8.80
N MET A 411 -9.01 2.55 -8.11
CA MET A 411 -10.35 1.95 -8.03
C MET A 411 -10.75 1.73 -6.57
N SER A 412 -12.04 1.55 -6.32
CA SER A 412 -12.59 1.29 -4.99
C SER A 412 -13.57 0.14 -5.03
N GLY A 413 -13.48 -0.78 -4.08
CA GLY A 413 -14.35 -1.95 -3.96
C GLY A 413 -13.72 -3.01 -3.06
N THR A 414 -14.52 -3.97 -2.59
CA THR A 414 -14.00 -5.21 -2.01
C THR A 414 -13.18 -6.00 -3.04
N SER A 415 -13.42 -5.74 -4.32
CA SER A 415 -12.60 -6.21 -5.45
C SER A 415 -11.15 -5.76 -5.39
N MET A 416 -10.85 -4.60 -4.78
CA MET A 416 -9.49 -4.10 -4.57
C MET A 416 -8.92 -4.56 -3.24
N ALA A 417 -9.74 -4.84 -2.23
CA ALA A 417 -9.32 -5.42 -0.97
C ALA A 417 -8.87 -6.89 -1.11
N CYS A 418 -9.62 -7.68 -1.85
CA CYS A 418 -9.38 -9.11 -2.08
C CYS A 418 -7.97 -9.43 -2.63
N PRO A 419 -7.44 -8.74 -3.65
CA PRO A 419 -6.10 -9.00 -4.18
C PRO A 419 -4.97 -8.68 -3.19
N HIS A 420 -5.17 -7.80 -2.20
CA HIS A 420 -4.21 -7.62 -1.11
C HIS A 420 -4.03 -8.91 -0.33
N VAL A 421 -5.14 -9.56 0.07
CA VAL A 421 -5.11 -10.84 0.80
C VAL A 421 -4.51 -11.94 -0.05
N SER A 422 -4.81 -11.96 -1.36
CA SER A 422 -4.20 -12.91 -2.30
C SER A 422 -2.68 -12.71 -2.44
N GLY A 423 -2.23 -11.46 -2.45
CA GLY A 423 -0.81 -11.11 -2.45
C GLY A 423 -0.11 -11.50 -1.14
N VAL A 424 -0.76 -11.26 0.01
CA VAL A 424 -0.27 -11.68 1.33
C VAL A 424 -0.16 -13.20 1.40
N ALA A 425 -1.19 -13.93 0.94
CA ALA A 425 -1.14 -15.39 0.80
C ALA A 425 0.05 -15.84 -0.05
N ALA A 426 0.27 -15.16 -1.18
CA ALA A 426 1.37 -15.46 -2.09
C ALA A 426 2.76 -15.21 -1.46
N LEU A 427 2.93 -14.14 -0.65
CA LEU A 427 4.16 -13.92 0.12
C LEU A 427 4.39 -15.01 1.17
N ILE A 428 3.35 -15.42 1.92
CA ILE A 428 3.44 -16.49 2.93
C ILE A 428 3.87 -17.80 2.27
N VAL A 429 3.23 -18.19 1.16
CA VAL A 429 3.61 -19.39 0.40
C VAL A 429 5.02 -19.25 -0.18
N SER A 430 5.42 -18.05 -0.63
CA SER A 430 6.76 -17.81 -1.15
C SER A 430 7.87 -18.06 -0.13
N TYR A 431 7.59 -17.84 1.15
CA TYR A 431 8.58 -17.97 2.23
C TYR A 431 8.48 -19.30 2.99
N PHE A 432 7.27 -19.72 3.35
CA PHE A 432 7.03 -20.92 4.16
C PHE A 432 6.71 -22.15 3.31
N GLY A 433 6.40 -21.96 2.02
CA GLY A 433 6.02 -23.03 1.12
C GLY A 433 7.10 -24.08 0.95
N GLY A 434 6.66 -25.31 0.66
CA GLY A 434 7.51 -26.46 0.48
C GLY A 434 6.84 -27.74 1.01
N PRO A 435 7.55 -28.87 1.02
CA PRO A 435 6.99 -30.13 1.46
C PRO A 435 6.38 -30.07 2.87
N GLY A 436 5.07 -30.36 2.95
CA GLY A 436 4.33 -30.36 4.21
C GLY A 436 3.67 -29.03 4.59
N PHE A 437 3.87 -27.95 3.84
CA PHE A 437 3.09 -26.73 4.01
C PHE A 437 1.71 -26.90 3.38
N THR A 438 0.64 -26.60 4.13
CA THR A 438 -0.76 -26.83 3.70
C THR A 438 -1.57 -25.55 3.62
N ASN A 439 -2.68 -25.62 2.91
CA ASN A 439 -3.64 -24.51 2.80
C ASN A 439 -4.29 -24.15 4.15
N GLU A 440 -4.50 -25.12 5.05
CA GLU A 440 -4.99 -24.83 6.40
C GLU A 440 -3.96 -23.99 7.19
N MET A 441 -2.67 -24.33 7.10
CA MET A 441 -1.60 -23.55 7.73
C MET A 441 -1.55 -22.12 7.18
N LEU A 442 -1.79 -21.93 5.88
CA LEU A 442 -1.88 -20.62 5.25
C LEU A 442 -3.09 -19.83 5.74
N LYS A 443 -4.30 -20.42 5.68
CA LYS A 443 -5.55 -19.78 6.15
C LYS A 443 -5.43 -19.39 7.62
N GLU A 444 -4.89 -20.27 8.46
CA GLU A 444 -4.66 -20.00 9.88
C GLU A 444 -3.75 -18.78 10.11
N ARG A 445 -2.63 -18.69 9.38
CA ARG A 445 -1.73 -17.54 9.47
C ARG A 445 -2.43 -16.23 9.08
N ILE A 446 -3.18 -16.20 8.00
CA ILE A 446 -3.87 -14.98 7.52
C ILE A 446 -4.95 -14.55 8.51
N VAL A 447 -5.81 -15.48 8.94
CA VAL A 447 -7.01 -15.13 9.72
C VAL A 447 -6.67 -14.84 11.18
N ASN A 448 -5.80 -15.65 11.80
CA ASN A 448 -5.50 -15.50 13.22
C ASN A 448 -4.47 -14.42 13.55
N SER A 449 -3.69 -13.96 12.56
CA SER A 449 -2.78 -12.81 12.74
C SER A 449 -3.42 -11.47 12.41
N ALA A 450 -4.62 -11.48 11.81
CA ALA A 450 -5.31 -10.25 11.43
C ALA A 450 -5.56 -9.37 12.66
N ASN A 451 -5.31 -8.06 12.51
CA ASN A 451 -5.47 -7.11 13.60
C ASN A 451 -6.96 -6.84 13.86
N CYS A 452 -7.49 -7.42 14.94
CA CYS A 452 -8.91 -7.31 15.30
C CYS A 452 -9.27 -6.02 16.04
N GLU A 453 -8.29 -5.28 16.56
CA GLU A 453 -8.54 -4.11 17.40
C GLU A 453 -8.92 -2.85 16.61
N ILE A 454 -8.66 -2.85 15.31
CA ILE A 454 -8.65 -1.66 14.46
C ILE A 454 -10.04 -1.32 13.92
N VAL A 455 -10.90 -2.30 13.68
CA VAL A 455 -12.21 -2.07 13.04
C VAL A 455 -13.36 -2.08 14.03
N PRO A 456 -14.09 -0.95 14.25
CA PRO A 456 -15.20 -0.89 15.21
C PRO A 456 -16.37 -1.81 14.84
N SER A 457 -16.86 -2.51 15.79
CA SER A 457 -17.62 -3.76 15.80
C SER A 457 -19.08 -3.76 15.34
N ARG A 458 -19.68 -2.66 14.85
CA ARG A 458 -21.11 -2.67 14.52
C ARG A 458 -21.42 -3.45 13.24
N TYR A 459 -20.52 -3.40 12.26
CA TYR A 459 -20.62 -4.10 11.01
C TYR A 459 -19.32 -4.91 10.87
N LYS A 460 -19.35 -6.17 11.25
CA LYS A 460 -18.17 -7.03 11.27
C LYS A 460 -17.66 -7.28 9.86
N ILE A 461 -16.38 -7.06 9.64
CA ILE A 461 -15.68 -7.32 8.37
C ILE A 461 -14.37 -8.09 8.57
N GLY A 462 -14.27 -8.85 9.68
CA GLY A 462 -13.02 -9.49 10.08
C GLY A 462 -12.00 -8.48 10.65
N GLY A 463 -10.81 -8.95 10.94
CA GLY A 463 -9.66 -8.10 11.29
C GLY A 463 -8.94 -7.58 10.04
N LEU A 464 -8.23 -6.45 10.17
CA LEU A 464 -7.36 -5.97 9.10
C LEU A 464 -6.21 -6.96 8.88
N VAL A 465 -6.03 -7.42 7.64
CA VAL A 465 -4.92 -8.32 7.31
C VAL A 465 -3.59 -7.68 7.69
N ASP A 466 -2.77 -8.42 8.41
CA ASP A 466 -1.45 -7.99 8.87
C ASP A 466 -0.38 -8.92 8.30
N THR A 467 0.32 -8.46 7.26
CA THR A 467 1.32 -9.28 6.58
C THR A 467 2.45 -9.67 7.50
N TYR A 468 3.00 -8.73 8.26
CA TYR A 468 4.08 -9.04 9.20
C TYR A 468 3.60 -9.94 10.34
N GLY A 469 2.40 -9.69 10.87
CA GLY A 469 1.75 -10.57 11.84
C GLY A 469 1.65 -12.02 11.37
N ALA A 470 1.27 -12.25 10.10
CA ALA A 470 1.18 -13.58 9.52
C ALA A 470 2.56 -14.28 9.41
N PHE A 471 3.64 -13.52 9.23
CA PHE A 471 5.00 -14.06 9.16
C PHE A 471 5.55 -14.49 10.53
N VAL A 472 5.18 -13.78 11.57
CA VAL A 472 5.62 -14.10 12.96
C VAL A 472 4.60 -14.95 13.73
N TYR A 473 3.44 -15.26 13.15
CA TYR A 473 2.41 -16.10 13.74
C TYR A 473 2.94 -17.49 14.14
N GLY A 474 2.62 -17.92 15.36
CA GLY A 474 3.12 -19.18 15.93
C GLY A 474 4.58 -19.12 16.40
N ASN A 475 5.17 -17.92 16.48
CA ASN A 475 6.44 -17.73 17.16
C ASN A 475 6.20 -17.62 18.67
N ASP A 476 6.25 -18.76 19.38
CA ASP A 476 5.98 -18.84 20.83
C ASP A 476 7.13 -18.33 21.70
N LYS A 477 8.23 -17.90 21.09
CA LYS A 477 9.37 -17.36 21.83
C LYS A 477 9.12 -15.89 22.14
N ALA A 478 9.22 -15.54 23.42
CA ALA A 478 9.19 -14.14 23.84
C ALA A 478 10.28 -13.34 23.10
N PRO A 479 9.97 -12.16 22.57
CA PRO A 479 10.99 -11.30 21.98
C PRO A 479 12.06 -10.98 23.03
N ALA A 480 13.30 -10.78 22.59
CA ALA A 480 14.37 -10.35 23.46
C ALA A 480 13.98 -9.05 24.17
N ALA A 481 14.38 -8.95 25.44
CA ALA A 481 14.08 -7.77 26.24
C ALA A 481 14.60 -6.50 25.55
N VAL A 482 13.86 -5.39 25.68
CA VAL A 482 14.35 -4.07 25.28
C VAL A 482 15.63 -3.79 26.02
N THR A 483 16.74 -3.60 25.31
CA THR A 483 18.06 -3.40 25.90
C THR A 483 18.35 -1.94 26.17
N ASP A 484 17.71 -1.04 25.44
CA ASP A 484 17.81 0.39 25.64
C ASP A 484 16.52 1.09 25.23
N LEU A 485 16.14 2.10 25.99
CA LEU A 485 14.96 2.93 25.76
C LEU A 485 15.36 4.40 25.84
N LEU A 486 15.41 5.08 24.71
CA LEU A 486 15.59 6.51 24.65
C LEU A 486 14.25 7.21 24.61
N VAL A 487 13.99 8.06 25.59
CA VAL A 487 12.76 8.86 25.67
C VAL A 487 13.12 10.31 25.42
N SER A 488 12.55 10.92 24.40
CA SER A 488 12.73 12.34 24.10
C SER A 488 11.38 13.03 23.95
N GLY A 489 11.29 14.31 24.34
CA GLY A 489 10.07 15.11 24.24
C GLY A 489 10.20 16.20 23.18
N ARG A 490 9.22 16.31 22.28
CA ARG A 490 9.08 17.44 21.35
C ARG A 490 7.70 18.07 21.50
N GLY A 491 7.63 19.25 22.10
CA GLY A 491 6.36 19.92 22.32
C GLY A 491 5.41 19.08 23.17
N ASN A 492 4.27 18.67 22.62
CA ASN A 492 3.29 17.81 23.30
C ASN A 492 3.47 16.31 23.01
N ASN A 493 4.48 15.94 22.22
CA ASN A 493 4.74 14.55 21.84
C ASN A 493 5.91 13.98 22.64
N ILE A 494 5.85 12.70 22.91
CA ILE A 494 6.93 11.91 23.48
C ILE A 494 7.39 10.94 22.39
N ASP A 495 8.65 11.07 21.99
CA ASP A 495 9.27 10.15 21.06
C ASP A 495 9.96 9.04 21.87
N LEU A 496 9.64 7.79 21.55
CA LEU A 496 10.26 6.60 22.14
C LEU A 496 11.12 5.92 21.08
N GLU A 497 12.40 5.79 21.35
CA GLU A 497 13.32 5.01 20.52
C GLU A 497 13.75 3.77 21.31
N LEU A 498 13.43 2.59 20.74
CA LEU A 498 13.68 1.31 21.36
C LEU A 498 14.85 0.62 20.66
N THR A 499 15.84 0.18 21.42
CA THR A 499 16.86 -0.74 20.91
C THR A 499 16.51 -2.14 21.37
N THR A 500 16.36 -3.05 20.41
CA THR A 500 16.01 -4.44 20.65
C THR A 500 17.07 -5.34 20.04
N THR A 501 17.29 -6.49 20.64
CA THR A 501 18.03 -7.57 20.01
C THR A 501 17.04 -8.51 19.33
N ALA A 502 17.44 -9.13 18.23
CA ALA A 502 16.68 -10.22 17.64
C ALA A 502 16.50 -11.35 18.67
N ASP A 503 15.44 -12.15 18.54
CA ASP A 503 15.24 -13.35 19.33
C ASP A 503 16.38 -14.39 19.06
N GLU A 504 16.35 -15.53 19.75
CA GLU A 504 17.33 -16.60 19.56
C GLU A 504 17.37 -17.16 18.14
N ASP A 505 16.29 -16.96 17.35
CA ASP A 505 16.20 -17.36 15.95
C ASP A 505 16.59 -16.24 14.98
N GLY A 506 17.02 -15.08 15.48
CA GLY A 506 17.42 -13.93 14.68
C GLY A 506 16.27 -13.10 14.13
N LYS A 507 15.03 -13.30 14.63
CA LYS A 507 13.85 -12.60 14.18
C LYS A 507 13.56 -11.36 15.02
N PRO A 508 13.12 -10.25 14.40
CA PRO A 508 12.68 -9.07 15.14
C PRO A 508 11.38 -9.34 15.91
N ALA A 509 11.15 -8.61 17.01
CA ALA A 509 9.88 -8.67 17.71
C ALA A 509 8.73 -8.14 16.81
N TYR A 510 7.55 -8.76 16.92
CA TYR A 510 6.35 -8.33 16.20
C TYR A 510 5.93 -6.90 16.55
N GLY A 511 6.10 -6.49 17.80
CA GLY A 511 5.79 -5.16 18.27
C GLY A 511 6.03 -4.99 19.76
N TYR A 512 5.92 -3.77 20.23
CA TYR A 512 6.04 -3.39 21.62
C TYR A 512 4.86 -2.52 22.02
N LEU A 513 4.20 -2.87 23.13
CA LEU A 513 3.18 -2.03 23.73
C LEU A 513 3.84 -1.07 24.73
N ALA A 514 3.77 0.23 24.46
CA ALA A 514 4.20 1.26 25.39
C ALA A 514 3.05 1.59 26.36
N ILE A 515 3.21 1.23 27.63
CA ILE A 515 2.27 1.60 28.70
C ILE A 515 2.83 2.82 29.41
N TYR A 516 2.03 3.88 29.49
CA TYR A 516 2.42 5.12 30.16
C TYR A 516 1.37 5.55 31.20
N GLY A 517 1.80 6.27 32.22
CA GLY A 517 0.92 6.77 33.28
C GLY A 517 1.56 7.90 34.06
N HIS A 518 0.76 8.53 34.94
CA HIS A 518 1.22 9.67 35.75
C HIS A 518 2.15 9.25 36.90
N ASP A 519 2.15 7.98 37.26
CA ASP A 519 2.98 7.44 38.32
C ASP A 519 3.32 5.96 38.08
N LEU A 520 4.33 5.46 38.75
CA LEU A 520 4.81 4.10 38.61
C LEU A 520 3.75 3.05 38.96
N ALA A 521 2.89 3.33 39.95
CA ALA A 521 1.86 2.39 40.38
C ALA A 521 0.78 2.20 39.30
N SER A 522 0.40 3.28 38.58
CA SER A 522 -0.58 3.21 37.49
C SER A 522 0.00 2.43 36.28
N VAL A 523 1.30 2.52 36.02
CA VAL A 523 1.96 1.77 34.94
C VAL A 523 2.11 0.29 35.31
N GLN A 524 2.46 -0.03 36.56
CA GLN A 524 2.67 -1.42 37.00
C GLN A 524 1.38 -2.23 37.11
N THR A 525 0.23 -1.57 37.24
CA THR A 525 -1.10 -2.22 37.33
C THR A 525 -1.84 -2.29 35.98
N ALA A 526 -1.32 -1.64 34.94
CA ALA A 526 -1.90 -1.70 33.61
C ALA A 526 -1.72 -3.09 33.01
N THR A 527 -2.81 -3.73 32.66
CA THR A 527 -2.79 -4.96 31.87
C THR A 527 -2.93 -4.59 30.40
N PRO A 528 -2.12 -5.19 29.50
CA PRO A 528 -2.35 -5.08 28.06
C PRO A 528 -3.77 -5.57 27.75
N SER A 529 -4.55 -4.74 27.08
CA SER A 529 -5.92 -5.08 26.63
C SER A 529 -5.87 -5.69 25.25
#